data_ca6ca5230d9ef60b2cd01a443bb8ca7e
#
_entry.id   ca6ca5230d9ef60b2cd01a443bb8ca7e
#
_cell.length_a   1.000
_cell.length_b   1.000
_cell.length_c   1.000
_cell.angle_alpha   90.00
_cell.angle_beta   90.00
_cell.angle_gamma   90.00
#
_symmetry.space_group_name_H-M   'P 1'
#
loop_
_entity.id
_entity.type
_entity.pdbx_description
1 polymer ?
#
loop_
_entity_poly.entity_id
_entity_poly.type
_entity_poly.pdbx_seq_one_letter_code
_entity_poly.pdbx_strand_id
1 'polypeptide(L)'
;MTDTVNESPIVPLSATARRVLGVLVEKAKTTPDNYPLSVAALISGCNQKSNRSPQMQVDEDDVLLALDELRGVGASREVQGNGRVTKYRHNAYDWMNLDSPQAAVMTELLLRGPQTLGELRTRASRMYNLPDLDAVKAVMKTLEERDLAEPLTPPGRGQVFAHKLYPPQERQYLEARVEKQVAKSAAVPKENQAVIDQLMERLDKVTERIDELETRLKRLES
;
A
#
# COMPACT_ATOMS: atom_id res chain seq x y z
N MET A 1 -9.07 -31.90 -18.44
CA MET A 1 -9.25 -30.48 -18.81
C MET A 1 -8.47 -29.68 -17.80
N THR A 2 -7.26 -29.29 -18.18
CA THR A 2 -6.40 -28.44 -17.33
C THR A 2 -6.87 -27.02 -17.53
N ASP A 3 -7.51 -26.44 -16.50
CA ASP A 3 -7.79 -25.02 -16.44
C ASP A 3 -6.44 -24.28 -16.47
N THR A 4 -6.07 -23.79 -17.64
CA THR A 4 -5.01 -22.80 -17.77
C THR A 4 -5.53 -21.54 -17.09
N VAL A 5 -5.15 -21.34 -15.84
CA VAL A 5 -5.27 -20.05 -15.17
C VAL A 5 -4.55 -19.06 -16.08
N ASN A 6 -5.33 -18.19 -16.72
CA ASN A 6 -4.81 -17.13 -17.55
C ASN A 6 -4.14 -16.11 -16.61
N GLU A 7 -2.88 -16.36 -16.27
CA GLU A 7 -2.07 -15.42 -15.50
C GLU A 7 -1.82 -14.21 -16.40
N SER A 8 -2.71 -13.22 -16.30
CA SER A 8 -2.43 -11.92 -16.89
C SER A 8 -1.09 -11.42 -16.34
N PRO A 9 -0.11 -11.13 -17.18
CA PRO A 9 1.19 -10.69 -16.71
C PRO A 9 0.99 -9.42 -15.88
N ILE A 10 1.52 -9.44 -14.65
CA ILE A 10 1.47 -8.27 -13.78
C ILE A 10 2.31 -7.18 -14.43
N VAL A 11 1.66 -6.08 -14.78
CA VAL A 11 2.29 -4.96 -15.45
C VAL A 11 2.66 -3.86 -14.46
N PRO A 12 3.75 -3.11 -14.71
CA PRO A 12 4.07 -1.91 -13.96
C PRO A 12 2.92 -0.91 -13.98
N LEU A 13 2.72 -0.21 -12.87
CA LEU A 13 1.70 0.81 -12.70
C LEU A 13 2.32 2.18 -12.42
N SER A 14 1.65 3.25 -12.85
CA SER A 14 2.02 4.62 -12.48
C SER A 14 1.97 4.82 -10.96
N ALA A 15 2.67 5.83 -10.46
CA ALA A 15 2.71 6.13 -9.03
C ALA A 15 1.31 6.42 -8.47
N THR A 16 0.48 7.14 -9.23
CA THR A 16 -0.90 7.44 -8.83
C THR A 16 -1.77 6.18 -8.86
N ALA A 17 -1.64 5.31 -9.87
CA ALA A 17 -2.39 4.06 -9.95
C ALA A 17 -2.06 3.13 -8.77
N ARG A 18 -0.78 2.97 -8.42
CA ARG A 18 -0.36 2.21 -7.23
C ARG A 18 -0.99 2.77 -5.95
N ARG A 19 -0.99 4.10 -5.78
CA ARG A 19 -1.60 4.76 -4.63
C ARG A 19 -3.11 4.55 -4.59
N VAL A 20 -3.83 4.73 -5.68
CA VAL A 20 -5.27 4.52 -5.79
C VAL A 20 -5.63 3.07 -5.48
N LEU A 21 -4.89 2.10 -6.03
CA LEU A 21 -5.10 0.68 -5.75
C LEU A 21 -4.90 0.37 -4.26
N GLY A 22 -3.80 0.87 -3.66
CA GLY A 22 -3.53 0.72 -2.24
C GLY A 22 -4.65 1.31 -1.36
N VAL A 23 -5.15 2.50 -1.69
CA VAL A 23 -6.28 3.13 -0.97
C VAL A 23 -7.56 2.30 -1.10
N LEU A 24 -7.87 1.80 -2.30
CA LEU A 24 -9.04 0.96 -2.52
C LEU A 24 -9.01 -0.29 -1.64
N VAL A 25 -7.87 -1.00 -1.60
CA VAL A 25 -7.73 -2.22 -0.78
C VAL A 25 -7.76 -1.89 0.72
N GLU A 26 -7.01 -0.87 1.14
CA GLU A 26 -6.99 -0.41 2.53
C GLU A 26 -8.40 -0.08 3.03
N LYS A 27 -9.14 0.76 2.32
CA LYS A 27 -10.47 1.21 2.76
C LYS A 27 -11.52 0.11 2.72
N ALA A 28 -11.40 -0.85 1.82
CA ALA A 28 -12.23 -2.04 1.83
C ALA A 28 -12.07 -2.87 3.12
N LYS A 29 -10.87 -2.84 3.74
CA LYS A 29 -10.57 -3.57 5.00
C LYS A 29 -10.84 -2.74 6.25
N THR A 30 -10.46 -1.45 6.23
CA THR A 30 -10.47 -0.61 7.44
C THR A 30 -11.76 0.19 7.62
N THR A 31 -12.47 0.50 6.55
CA THR A 31 -13.73 1.26 6.57
C THR A 31 -14.76 0.68 5.58
N PRO A 32 -15.19 -0.58 5.75
CA PRO A 32 -16.05 -1.29 4.81
C PRO A 32 -17.41 -0.59 4.59
N ASP A 33 -17.94 0.11 5.58
CA ASP A 33 -19.21 0.84 5.48
C ASP A 33 -19.16 1.99 4.47
N ASN A 34 -17.98 2.55 4.21
CA ASN A 34 -17.77 3.62 3.23
C ASN A 34 -17.34 3.10 1.86
N TYR A 35 -17.24 1.79 1.68
CA TYR A 35 -16.80 1.14 0.45
C TYR A 35 -18.00 0.63 -0.37
N PRO A 36 -18.02 0.74 -1.70
CA PRO A 36 -16.97 1.22 -2.62
C PRO A 36 -16.82 2.75 -2.62
N LEU A 37 -15.65 3.26 -3.08
CA LEU A 37 -15.24 4.66 -2.98
C LEU A 37 -15.64 5.50 -4.19
N SER A 38 -16.03 6.75 -3.95
CA SER A 38 -16.13 7.78 -5.00
C SER A 38 -14.75 8.36 -5.34
N VAL A 39 -14.65 9.12 -6.45
CA VAL A 39 -13.42 9.85 -6.82
C VAL A 39 -13.00 10.81 -5.72
N ALA A 40 -13.93 11.58 -5.14
CA ALA A 40 -13.63 12.49 -4.03
C ALA A 40 -13.06 11.75 -2.79
N ALA A 41 -13.58 10.56 -2.46
CA ALA A 41 -13.05 9.75 -1.39
C ALA A 41 -11.66 9.20 -1.71
N LEU A 42 -11.37 8.87 -2.97
CA LEU A 42 -10.05 8.45 -3.44
C LEU A 42 -9.03 9.58 -3.37
N ILE A 43 -9.38 10.80 -3.81
CA ILE A 43 -8.52 11.99 -3.68
C ILE A 43 -8.15 12.20 -2.21
N SER A 44 -9.14 12.21 -1.32
CA SER A 44 -8.91 12.34 0.12
C SER A 44 -8.02 11.23 0.67
N GLY A 45 -8.27 9.97 0.28
CA GLY A 45 -7.49 8.81 0.70
C GLY A 45 -6.05 8.81 0.18
N CYS A 46 -5.82 9.27 -1.04
CA CYS A 46 -4.48 9.37 -1.64
C CYS A 46 -3.64 10.49 -1.01
N ASN A 47 -4.26 11.62 -0.68
CA ASN A 47 -3.64 12.82 -0.16
C ASN A 47 -3.50 12.83 1.38
N GLN A 48 -3.87 11.75 2.07
CA GLN A 48 -3.68 11.65 3.52
C GLN A 48 -2.23 11.93 3.91
N LYS A 49 -2.03 12.72 4.98
CA LYS A 49 -0.69 13.04 5.50
C LYS A 49 -0.07 11.86 6.24
N SER A 50 -0.90 10.99 6.80
CA SER A 50 -0.47 9.78 7.50
C SER A 50 -0.61 8.54 6.62
N ASN A 51 0.15 7.50 6.94
CA ASN A 51 0.07 6.19 6.27
C ASN A 51 0.35 6.22 4.76
N ARG A 52 1.03 7.25 4.26
CA ARG A 52 1.41 7.45 2.86
C ARG A 52 2.87 7.86 2.74
N SER A 53 3.60 7.23 1.82
CA SER A 53 4.96 7.64 1.45
C SER A 53 5.22 7.29 -0.03
N PRO A 54 5.71 8.25 -0.84
CA PRO A 54 5.80 9.68 -0.53
C PRO A 54 4.42 10.32 -0.35
N GLN A 55 4.36 11.48 0.29
CA GLN A 55 3.15 12.30 0.26
C GLN A 55 2.87 12.75 -1.17
N MET A 56 1.60 12.69 -1.56
CA MET A 56 1.13 13.10 -2.89
C MET A 56 0.07 14.18 -2.76
N GLN A 57 -0.11 14.95 -3.82
CA GLN A 57 -1.21 15.91 -3.99
C GLN A 57 -1.83 15.62 -5.34
N VAL A 58 -2.73 14.65 -5.37
CA VAL A 58 -3.45 14.26 -6.58
C VAL A 58 -4.78 15.01 -6.63
N ASP A 59 -5.18 15.37 -7.82
CA ASP A 59 -6.48 15.97 -8.12
C ASP A 59 -7.46 14.94 -8.75
N GLU A 60 -8.57 15.43 -9.27
CA GLU A 60 -9.60 14.58 -9.87
C GLU A 60 -9.12 13.93 -11.16
N ASP A 61 -8.43 14.68 -12.02
CA ASP A 61 -7.93 14.19 -13.29
C ASP A 61 -6.86 13.11 -13.08
N ASP A 62 -5.96 13.30 -12.12
CA ASP A 62 -4.94 12.31 -11.73
C ASP A 62 -5.59 10.99 -11.29
N VAL A 63 -6.64 11.07 -10.47
CA VAL A 63 -7.34 9.88 -9.97
C VAL A 63 -8.14 9.20 -11.06
N LEU A 64 -8.78 9.93 -11.96
CA LEU A 64 -9.51 9.35 -13.09
C LEU A 64 -8.57 8.63 -14.05
N LEU A 65 -7.44 9.24 -14.41
CA LEU A 65 -6.41 8.59 -15.23
C LEU A 65 -5.87 7.31 -14.58
N ALA A 66 -5.62 7.34 -13.27
CA ALA A 66 -5.18 6.16 -12.52
C ALA A 66 -6.25 5.05 -12.49
N LEU A 67 -7.52 5.41 -12.37
CA LEU A 67 -8.64 4.46 -12.42
C LEU A 67 -8.79 3.83 -13.81
N ASP A 68 -8.61 4.61 -14.87
CA ASP A 68 -8.62 4.08 -16.24
C ASP A 68 -7.46 3.11 -16.48
N GLU A 69 -6.25 3.43 -16.02
CA GLU A 69 -5.11 2.53 -16.02
C GLU A 69 -5.42 1.22 -15.28
N LEU A 70 -5.93 1.31 -14.04
CA LEU A 70 -6.28 0.15 -13.23
C LEU A 70 -7.40 -0.70 -13.83
N ARG A 71 -8.37 -0.08 -14.49
CA ARG A 71 -9.44 -0.79 -15.19
C ARG A 71 -8.91 -1.49 -16.43
N GLY A 72 -8.03 -0.83 -17.18
CA GLY A 72 -7.39 -1.39 -18.37
C GLY A 72 -6.63 -2.69 -18.09
N VAL A 73 -6.02 -2.81 -16.90
CA VAL A 73 -5.33 -4.04 -16.46
C VAL A 73 -6.21 -4.99 -15.63
N GLY A 74 -7.46 -4.63 -15.35
CA GLY A 74 -8.38 -5.46 -14.57
C GLY A 74 -8.18 -5.39 -13.04
N ALA A 75 -7.38 -4.44 -12.53
CA ALA A 75 -7.10 -4.26 -11.10
C ALA A 75 -8.20 -3.51 -10.33
N SER A 76 -9.06 -2.78 -11.04
CA SER A 76 -10.23 -2.10 -10.47
C SER A 76 -11.45 -2.20 -11.39
N ARG A 77 -12.62 -1.88 -10.85
CA ARG A 77 -13.87 -1.79 -11.61
C ARG A 77 -14.80 -0.73 -11.05
N GLU A 78 -15.62 -0.16 -11.94
CA GLU A 78 -16.74 0.67 -11.56
C GLU A 78 -17.87 -0.15 -10.94
N VAL A 79 -18.58 0.48 -10.03
CA VAL A 79 -19.81 -0.06 -9.42
C VAL A 79 -20.88 1.00 -9.55
N GLN A 80 -21.93 0.69 -10.30
CA GLN A 80 -23.13 1.52 -10.32
C GLN A 80 -23.93 1.25 -9.03
N GLY A 81 -24.03 2.25 -8.18
CA GLY A 81 -24.90 2.22 -7.00
C GLY A 81 -26.27 2.82 -7.31
N ASN A 82 -27.18 2.79 -6.34
CA ASN A 82 -28.49 3.44 -6.42
C ASN A 82 -28.41 4.99 -6.45
N GLY A 83 -27.22 5.57 -6.43
CA GLY A 83 -26.94 7.01 -6.46
C GLY A 83 -26.39 7.49 -7.78
N ARG A 84 -26.37 8.84 -7.96
CA ARG A 84 -25.85 9.51 -9.17
C ARG A 84 -24.31 9.50 -9.26
N VAL A 85 -23.60 9.10 -8.19
CA VAL A 85 -22.15 9.17 -8.10
C VAL A 85 -21.56 7.81 -8.42
N THR A 86 -20.68 7.75 -9.42
CA THR A 86 -19.90 6.56 -9.75
C THR A 86 -18.95 6.21 -8.60
N LYS A 87 -18.89 4.93 -8.25
CA LYS A 87 -18.02 4.39 -7.23
C LYS A 87 -17.10 3.32 -7.82
N TYR A 88 -16.00 3.08 -7.14
CA TYR A 88 -14.95 2.17 -7.59
C TYR A 88 -14.60 1.16 -6.50
N ARG A 89 -14.30 -0.06 -6.94
CA ARG A 89 -13.77 -1.11 -6.08
C ARG A 89 -12.55 -1.76 -6.72
N HIS A 90 -11.65 -2.25 -5.87
CA HIS A 90 -10.50 -3.03 -6.33
C HIS A 90 -10.90 -4.44 -6.79
N ASN A 91 -10.08 -5.00 -7.63
CA ASN A 91 -10.07 -6.41 -8.00
C ASN A 91 -8.69 -7.04 -7.70
N ALA A 92 -7.96 -6.46 -6.74
CA ALA A 92 -6.56 -6.79 -6.45
C ALA A 92 -6.36 -8.26 -6.07
N TYR A 93 -7.34 -8.87 -5.39
CA TYR A 93 -7.27 -10.28 -5.02
C TYR A 93 -7.23 -11.19 -6.25
N ASP A 94 -8.13 -10.99 -7.20
CA ASP A 94 -8.18 -11.78 -8.42
C ASP A 94 -7.04 -11.40 -9.38
N TRP A 95 -6.79 -10.09 -9.53
CA TRP A 95 -5.77 -9.57 -10.45
C TRP A 95 -4.35 -10.02 -10.10
N MET A 96 -3.99 -10.02 -8.82
CA MET A 96 -2.70 -10.51 -8.33
C MET A 96 -2.80 -11.92 -7.73
N ASN A 97 -3.97 -12.55 -7.76
CA ASN A 97 -4.25 -13.84 -7.12
C ASN A 97 -3.74 -13.90 -5.66
N LEU A 98 -4.13 -12.93 -4.82
CA LEU A 98 -3.66 -12.79 -3.43
C LEU A 98 -4.65 -13.40 -2.44
N ASP A 99 -4.12 -13.95 -1.37
CA ASP A 99 -4.86 -14.18 -0.14
C ASP A 99 -4.89 -12.93 0.77
N SER A 100 -5.60 -12.99 1.89
CA SER A 100 -5.76 -11.83 2.77
C SER A 100 -4.46 -11.32 3.41
N PRO A 101 -3.55 -12.15 3.94
CA PRO A 101 -2.26 -11.69 4.45
C PRO A 101 -1.36 -11.10 3.37
N GLN A 102 -1.30 -11.71 2.19
CA GLN A 102 -0.57 -11.19 1.04
C GLN A 102 -1.09 -9.82 0.60
N ALA A 103 -2.43 -9.68 0.52
CA ALA A 103 -3.06 -8.41 0.16
C ALA A 103 -2.76 -7.32 1.19
N ALA A 104 -2.72 -7.61 2.48
CA ALA A 104 -2.38 -6.63 3.52
C ALA A 104 -0.93 -6.13 3.37
N VAL A 105 0.02 -7.04 3.16
CA VAL A 105 1.43 -6.69 2.96
C VAL A 105 1.63 -5.91 1.65
N MET A 106 1.05 -6.38 0.54
CA MET A 106 1.13 -5.67 -0.75
C MET A 106 0.53 -4.28 -0.67
N THR A 107 -0.59 -4.12 0.05
CA THR A 107 -1.23 -2.80 0.25
C THR A 107 -0.30 -1.83 0.97
N GLU A 108 0.39 -2.27 2.03
CA GLU A 108 1.37 -1.42 2.71
C GLU A 108 2.54 -1.03 1.79
N LEU A 109 3.06 -1.97 1.00
CA LEU A 109 4.09 -1.67 0.02
C LEU A 109 3.61 -0.68 -1.06
N LEU A 110 2.36 -0.77 -1.52
CA LEU A 110 1.76 0.18 -2.46
C LEU A 110 1.57 1.58 -1.87
N LEU A 111 1.19 1.66 -0.61
CA LEU A 111 0.90 2.94 0.07
C LEU A 111 2.15 3.66 0.55
N ARG A 112 3.20 2.95 0.94
CA ARG A 112 4.39 3.53 1.58
C ARG A 112 5.70 3.25 0.86
N GLY A 113 5.70 2.40 -0.16
CA GLY A 113 6.92 1.99 -0.85
C GLY A 113 7.73 0.98 -0.06
N PRO A 114 9.07 0.95 -0.23
CA PRO A 114 9.94 -0.03 0.41
C PRO A 114 9.89 0.02 1.94
N GLN A 115 9.85 -1.17 2.56
CA GLN A 115 9.75 -1.32 4.01
C GLN A 115 10.53 -2.56 4.50
N THR A 116 10.92 -2.51 5.77
CA THR A 116 11.47 -3.67 6.48
C THR A 116 10.36 -4.62 6.93
N LEU A 117 10.68 -5.87 7.25
CA LEU A 117 9.70 -6.84 7.78
C LEU A 117 9.06 -6.34 9.09
N GLY A 118 9.80 -5.63 9.93
CA GLY A 118 9.28 -5.06 11.17
C GLY A 118 8.21 -3.99 10.93
N GLU A 119 8.48 -3.10 9.97
CA GLU A 119 7.52 -2.07 9.55
C GLU A 119 6.27 -2.69 8.91
N LEU A 120 6.45 -3.67 8.00
CA LEU A 120 5.34 -4.39 7.37
C LEU A 120 4.48 -5.09 8.41
N ARG A 121 5.09 -5.77 9.40
CA ARG A 121 4.35 -6.40 10.48
C ARG A 121 3.46 -5.40 11.21
N THR A 122 4.04 -4.32 11.67
CA THR A 122 3.32 -3.31 12.47
C THR A 122 2.20 -2.65 11.68
N ARG A 123 2.48 -2.27 10.45
CA ARG A 123 1.58 -1.44 9.63
C ARG A 123 0.48 -2.27 8.94
N ALA A 124 0.81 -3.44 8.40
CA ALA A 124 -0.15 -4.32 7.73
C ALA A 124 -1.13 -4.97 8.72
N SER A 125 -0.76 -5.06 10.02
CA SER A 125 -1.60 -5.67 11.06
C SER A 125 -2.96 -4.98 11.27
N ARG A 126 -3.12 -3.74 10.84
CA ARG A 126 -4.43 -3.05 10.81
C ARG A 126 -5.41 -3.62 9.77
N MET A 127 -4.90 -4.30 8.74
CA MET A 127 -5.69 -4.90 7.66
C MET A 127 -5.81 -6.42 7.80
N TYR A 128 -4.78 -7.07 8.35
CA TYR A 128 -4.75 -8.50 8.65
C TYR A 128 -3.81 -8.77 9.82
N ASN A 129 -4.22 -9.57 10.79
CA ASN A 129 -3.40 -9.88 11.96
C ASN A 129 -2.15 -10.67 11.57
N LEU A 130 -0.97 -10.07 11.74
CA LEU A 130 0.35 -10.66 11.53
C LEU A 130 1.05 -10.76 12.90
N PRO A 131 0.96 -11.89 13.59
CA PRO A 131 1.33 -11.98 15.01
C PRO A 131 2.82 -11.74 15.28
N ASP A 132 3.67 -12.18 14.38
CA ASP A 132 5.13 -12.13 14.54
C ASP A 132 5.86 -11.89 13.22
N LEU A 133 7.18 -11.77 13.29
CA LEU A 133 8.03 -11.57 12.11
C LEU A 133 8.08 -12.79 11.20
N ASP A 134 7.90 -13.98 11.73
CA ASP A 134 7.98 -15.20 10.92
C ASP A 134 6.73 -15.37 10.05
N ALA A 135 5.55 -14.92 10.54
CA ALA A 135 4.36 -14.80 9.73
C ALA A 135 4.56 -13.85 8.54
N VAL A 136 5.17 -12.67 8.76
CA VAL A 136 5.47 -11.73 7.67
C VAL A 136 6.50 -12.29 6.70
N LYS A 137 7.55 -12.96 7.20
CA LYS A 137 8.54 -13.62 6.34
C LYS A 137 7.92 -14.67 5.44
N ALA A 138 7.01 -15.49 5.98
CA ALA A 138 6.29 -16.50 5.19
C ALA A 138 5.47 -15.85 4.07
N VAL A 139 4.74 -14.77 4.38
CA VAL A 139 3.99 -13.99 3.38
C VAL A 139 4.93 -13.39 2.33
N MET A 140 6.02 -12.74 2.76
CA MET A 140 6.99 -12.16 1.82
C MET A 140 7.60 -13.19 0.90
N LYS A 141 7.98 -14.36 1.45
CA LYS A 141 8.53 -15.46 0.66
C LYS A 141 7.56 -15.89 -0.46
N THR A 142 6.28 -16.04 -0.16
CA THR A 142 5.29 -16.39 -1.19
C THR A 142 5.10 -15.28 -2.23
N LEU A 143 5.20 -14.00 -1.83
CA LEU A 143 5.15 -12.88 -2.76
C LEU A 143 6.40 -12.82 -3.66
N GLU A 144 7.58 -13.14 -3.14
CA GLU A 144 8.82 -13.24 -3.91
C GLU A 144 8.77 -14.41 -4.92
N GLU A 145 8.34 -15.60 -4.48
CA GLU A 145 8.18 -16.78 -5.35
C GLU A 145 7.22 -16.53 -6.52
N ARG A 146 6.28 -15.60 -6.33
CA ARG A 146 5.30 -15.20 -7.34
C ARG A 146 5.66 -13.93 -8.11
N ASP A 147 6.86 -13.46 -7.96
CA ASP A 147 7.39 -12.27 -8.63
C ASP A 147 6.61 -10.97 -8.36
N LEU A 148 5.95 -10.88 -7.19
CA LEU A 148 5.16 -9.71 -6.76
C LEU A 148 5.93 -8.73 -5.89
N ALA A 149 6.93 -9.23 -5.17
CA ALA A 149 7.81 -8.46 -4.29
C ALA A 149 9.26 -8.93 -4.43
N GLU A 150 10.18 -8.12 -3.95
CA GLU A 150 11.61 -8.40 -4.01
C GLU A 150 12.38 -7.71 -2.87
N PRO A 151 13.49 -8.28 -2.40
CA PRO A 151 14.41 -7.58 -1.54
C PRO A 151 15.22 -6.53 -2.32
N LEU A 152 15.32 -5.32 -1.77
CA LEU A 152 16.15 -4.24 -2.32
C LEU A 152 17.52 -4.16 -1.64
N THR A 153 17.72 -4.86 -0.53
CA THR A 153 18.98 -4.87 0.23
C THR A 153 19.39 -6.29 0.55
N PRO A 154 20.71 -6.53 0.79
CA PRO A 154 21.22 -7.84 1.17
C PRO A 154 20.48 -8.45 2.37
N PRO A 155 20.45 -9.79 2.49
CA PRO A 155 19.87 -10.46 3.64
C PRO A 155 20.47 -10.00 4.96
N GLY A 156 19.65 -9.82 5.98
CA GLY A 156 20.10 -9.44 7.30
C GLY A 156 19.09 -8.61 8.09
N ARG A 157 19.50 -8.12 9.26
CA ARG A 157 18.69 -7.23 10.07
C ARG A 157 18.46 -5.91 9.32
N GLY A 158 17.18 -5.54 9.17
CA GLY A 158 16.81 -4.31 8.45
C GLY A 158 16.72 -4.49 6.93
N GLN A 159 16.70 -5.73 6.42
CA GLN A 159 16.44 -5.98 5.01
C GLN A 159 15.16 -5.30 4.57
N VAL A 160 15.22 -4.56 3.45
CA VAL A 160 14.13 -3.78 2.89
C VAL A 160 13.55 -4.49 1.68
N PHE A 161 12.23 -4.54 1.60
CA PHE A 161 11.47 -5.16 0.53
C PHE A 161 10.62 -4.14 -0.20
N ALA A 162 10.39 -4.35 -1.49
CA ALA A 162 9.50 -3.56 -2.32
C ALA A 162 8.58 -4.47 -3.16
N HIS A 163 7.46 -3.90 -3.63
CA HIS A 163 6.66 -4.55 -4.66
C HIS A 163 7.31 -4.38 -6.04
N LYS A 164 6.99 -5.26 -7.00
CA LYS A 164 7.55 -5.21 -8.37
C LYS A 164 6.70 -4.45 -9.39
N LEU A 165 5.72 -3.68 -8.95
CA LEU A 165 4.84 -2.88 -9.83
C LEU A 165 5.42 -1.50 -10.20
N TYR A 166 6.70 -1.27 -9.94
CA TYR A 166 7.37 -0.04 -10.37
C TYR A 166 7.73 -0.08 -11.85
N PRO A 167 7.55 1.03 -12.60
CA PRO A 167 8.16 1.18 -13.91
C PRO A 167 9.70 1.05 -13.81
N PRO A 168 10.37 0.49 -14.84
CA PRO A 168 11.82 0.21 -14.76
C PRO A 168 12.68 1.42 -14.37
N GLN A 169 12.35 2.61 -14.86
CA GLN A 169 13.08 3.84 -14.54
C GLN A 169 12.92 4.24 -13.06
N GLU A 170 11.71 4.14 -12.53
CA GLU A 170 11.43 4.47 -11.14
C GLU A 170 12.10 3.47 -10.19
N ARG A 171 12.17 2.20 -10.59
CA ARG A 171 12.85 1.17 -9.82
C ARG A 171 14.33 1.46 -9.61
N GLN A 172 15.06 1.91 -10.65
CA GLN A 172 16.48 2.29 -10.53
C GLN A 172 16.69 3.42 -9.51
N TYR A 173 15.80 4.44 -9.50
CA TYR A 173 15.84 5.50 -8.49
C TYR A 173 15.59 4.98 -7.09
N LEU A 174 14.69 4.02 -6.97
CA LEU A 174 14.32 3.42 -5.69
C LEU A 174 15.49 2.68 -5.05
N GLU A 175 16.19 1.87 -5.82
CA GLU A 175 17.38 1.12 -5.39
C GLU A 175 18.46 2.07 -4.86
N ALA A 176 18.83 3.09 -5.64
CA ALA A 176 19.83 4.07 -5.24
C ALA A 176 19.43 4.87 -3.97
N ARG A 177 18.13 5.13 -3.79
CA ARG A 177 17.61 5.81 -2.60
C ARG A 177 17.65 4.94 -1.36
N VAL A 178 17.29 3.66 -1.50
CA VAL A 178 17.31 2.69 -0.39
C VAL A 178 18.73 2.43 0.08
N GLU A 179 19.68 2.26 -0.84
CA GLU A 179 21.10 2.12 -0.48
C GLU A 179 21.63 3.29 0.35
N LYS A 180 21.29 4.52 -0.05
CA LYS A 180 21.66 5.73 0.70
C LYS A 180 21.01 5.79 2.09
N GLN A 181 19.78 5.30 2.22
CA GLN A 181 19.05 5.31 3.48
C GLN A 181 19.59 4.25 4.44
N VAL A 182 19.91 3.06 3.95
CA VAL A 182 20.54 1.98 4.73
C VAL A 182 21.91 2.42 5.21
N ALA A 183 22.71 3.05 4.34
CA ALA A 183 24.01 3.59 4.75
C ALA A 183 23.92 4.65 5.88
N LYS A 184 22.87 5.49 5.85
CA LYS A 184 22.61 6.46 6.92
C LYS A 184 22.13 5.81 8.21
N SER A 185 21.27 4.80 8.15
CA SER A 185 20.77 4.11 9.35
C SER A 185 21.83 3.23 10.01
N ALA A 186 22.78 2.70 9.25
CA ALA A 186 23.95 1.99 9.80
C ALA A 186 24.87 2.90 10.65
N ALA A 187 24.80 4.22 10.46
CA ALA A 187 25.57 5.21 11.22
C ALA A 187 24.87 5.64 12.54
N VAL A 188 23.62 5.23 12.79
CA VAL A 188 22.89 5.55 14.04
C VAL A 188 23.17 4.47 15.08
N PRO A 189 23.54 4.81 16.32
CA PRO A 189 23.77 3.84 17.40
C PRO A 189 22.53 2.95 17.62
N LYS A 190 22.75 1.64 17.76
CA LYS A 190 21.68 0.62 17.87
C LYS A 190 20.70 0.85 19.03
N GLU A 191 21.12 1.50 20.10
CA GLU A 191 20.29 1.83 21.25
C GLU A 191 19.20 2.85 20.93
N ASN A 192 19.46 3.77 20.01
CA ASN A 192 18.52 4.80 19.62
C ASN A 192 17.49 4.32 18.57
N GLN A 193 17.82 3.27 17.81
CA GLN A 193 16.95 2.79 16.73
C GLN A 193 15.62 2.22 17.26
N ALA A 194 15.65 1.44 18.34
CA ALA A 194 14.44 0.88 18.94
C ALA A 194 13.50 1.96 19.48
N VAL A 195 14.09 3.03 20.05
CA VAL A 195 13.31 4.19 20.55
C VAL A 195 12.72 4.97 19.40
N ILE A 196 13.48 5.16 18.32
CA ILE A 196 13.01 5.83 17.09
C ILE A 196 11.84 5.05 16.48
N ASP A 197 11.97 3.74 16.33
CA ASP A 197 10.93 2.88 15.77
C ASP A 197 9.63 2.93 16.61
N GLN A 198 9.75 2.94 17.94
CA GLN A 198 8.62 3.04 18.85
C GLN A 198 7.96 4.43 18.81
N LEU A 199 8.75 5.50 18.68
CA LEU A 199 8.25 6.85 18.53
C LEU A 199 7.52 7.04 17.20
N MET A 200 8.07 6.50 16.12
CA MET A 200 7.44 6.52 14.79
C MET A 200 6.08 5.81 14.80
N GLU A 201 6.00 4.63 15.43
CA GLU A 201 4.72 3.90 15.59
C GLU A 201 3.67 4.71 16.37
N ARG A 202 4.11 5.38 17.45
CA ARG A 202 3.20 6.24 18.24
C ARG A 202 2.73 7.45 17.45
N LEU A 203 3.62 8.05 16.67
CA LEU A 203 3.32 9.20 15.82
C LEU A 203 2.31 8.83 14.73
N ASP A 204 2.47 7.69 14.08
CA ASP A 204 1.54 7.18 13.10
C ASP A 204 0.14 6.97 13.69
N LYS A 205 0.04 6.35 14.90
CA LYS A 205 -1.25 6.15 15.59
C LYS A 205 -1.94 7.45 15.96
N VAL A 206 -1.17 8.45 16.43
CA VAL A 206 -1.72 9.77 16.78
C VAL A 206 -2.24 10.47 15.53
N THR A 207 -1.49 10.40 14.43
CA THR A 207 -1.87 11.04 13.17
C THR A 207 -3.14 10.38 12.57
N GLU A 208 -3.24 9.04 12.63
CA GLU A 208 -4.48 8.33 12.25
C GLU A 208 -5.69 8.80 13.06
N ARG A 209 -5.48 8.98 14.37
CA ARG A 209 -6.56 9.43 15.24
C ARG A 209 -6.99 10.87 14.95
N ILE A 210 -6.04 11.73 14.58
CA ILE A 210 -6.35 13.10 14.14
C ILE A 210 -7.15 13.08 12.84
N ASP A 211 -6.74 12.34 11.83
CA ASP A 211 -7.45 12.22 10.55
C ASP A 211 -8.89 11.68 10.75
N GLU A 212 -9.05 10.70 11.66
CA GLU A 212 -10.37 10.17 12.02
C GLU A 212 -11.25 11.24 12.70
N LEU A 213 -10.69 11.99 13.64
CA LEU A 213 -11.40 13.07 14.34
C LEU A 213 -11.76 14.21 13.40
N GLU A 214 -10.87 14.63 12.50
CA GLU A 214 -11.16 15.64 11.49
C GLU A 214 -12.30 15.20 10.57
N THR A 215 -12.31 13.91 10.18
CA THR A 215 -13.39 13.36 9.35
C THR A 215 -14.73 13.36 10.08
N ARG A 216 -14.73 13.04 11.38
CA ARG A 216 -15.94 13.08 12.21
C ARG A 216 -16.43 14.51 12.42
N LEU A 217 -15.54 15.47 12.63
CA LEU A 217 -15.85 16.89 12.78
C LEU A 217 -16.54 17.44 11.53
N LYS A 218 -15.98 17.18 10.35
CA LYS A 218 -16.59 17.58 9.06
C LYS A 218 -18.00 17.00 8.84
N ARG A 219 -18.28 15.81 9.39
CA ARG A 219 -19.63 15.20 9.32
C ARG A 219 -20.65 15.85 10.30
N LEU A 220 -20.17 16.47 11.38
CA LEU A 220 -21.03 17.13 12.35
C LEU A 220 -21.31 18.58 11.96
N GLU A 221 -20.48 19.17 11.10
CA GLU A 221 -20.63 20.54 10.58
C GLU A 221 -21.43 20.60 9.25
N SER A 222 -21.75 19.45 8.67
CA SER A 222 -22.56 19.32 7.42
C SER A 222 -23.98 18.88 7.71
#